data_d138d07f618b1b5f31a2708de375ae8c
#
_entry.id   d138d07f618b1b5f31a2708de375ae8c
#
_cell.length_a   1.000
_cell.length_b   1.000
_cell.length_c   1.000
_cell.angle_alpha   90.00
_cell.angle_beta   90.00
_cell.angle_gamma   90.00
#
_symmetry.space_group_name_H-M   'P 1'
#
loop_
_entity.id
_entity.type
_entity.pdbx_description
1 polymer ?
#
loop_
_entity_poly.entity_id
_entity_poly.type
_entity_poly.pdbx_seq_one_letter_code
_entity_poly.pdbx_strand_id
1 'polypeptide(L)'
;MARERATGKTVLVFQHSSCETLGVIGQVLASVGCVVRYIRSYAGEPLPATLGETTGLIVMGGPMGVYESVRYPFLLQEMRLVGEALRSGTPILGVCLGSQLLAATLGAQVVRAASKEIGWHPVTLAASAKEDRLWFRVEPNFVAFHWHGDIFELPQGAVRLASSATTACQAFRYGDNAYGFLFHMEITEQMVGEMVRAFSDELREARVEADRLIRETQAHLSDLHRVGHVVFSRWAALLERGQC
;
A
#
# COMPACT_ATOMS: atom_id res chain seq x y z
N MET A 1 22.31 -1.06 -36.54
CA MET A 1 21.15 -0.29 -36.01
C MET A 1 20.93 -0.72 -34.59
N ALA A 2 21.43 0.05 -33.63
CA ALA A 2 21.19 -0.18 -32.22
C ALA A 2 19.70 0.15 -31.92
N ARG A 3 18.95 -0.83 -31.40
CA ARG A 3 17.63 -0.57 -30.85
C ARG A 3 17.83 0.35 -29.64
N GLU A 4 17.40 1.60 -29.75
CA GLU A 4 17.14 2.45 -28.57
C GLU A 4 16.27 1.64 -27.61
N ARG A 5 16.84 1.21 -26.51
CA ARG A 5 16.08 0.68 -25.38
C ARG A 5 15.28 1.87 -24.84
N ALA A 6 13.98 1.87 -25.11
CA ALA A 6 13.08 2.75 -24.39
C ALA A 6 13.24 2.41 -22.90
N THR A 7 13.94 3.27 -22.16
CA THR A 7 14.09 3.19 -20.69
C THR A 7 12.79 3.63 -20.05
N GLY A 8 11.71 2.89 -20.32
CA GLY A 8 10.41 3.12 -19.70
C GLY A 8 10.47 2.68 -18.23
N LYS A 9 10.05 3.56 -17.31
CA LYS A 9 9.89 3.23 -15.90
C LYS A 9 8.92 2.06 -15.76
N THR A 10 9.38 0.92 -15.25
CA THR A 10 8.56 -0.27 -15.04
C THR A 10 8.31 -0.46 -13.55
N VAL A 11 7.04 -0.41 -13.14
CA VAL A 11 6.60 -0.67 -11.77
C VAL A 11 6.03 -2.07 -11.70
N LEU A 12 6.63 -2.91 -10.85
CA LEU A 12 6.11 -4.23 -10.53
C LEU A 12 5.08 -4.14 -9.42
N VAL A 13 3.94 -4.82 -9.59
CA VAL A 13 2.82 -4.77 -8.64
C VAL A 13 2.46 -6.18 -8.22
N PHE A 14 2.52 -6.46 -6.92
CA PHE A 14 1.97 -7.70 -6.35
C PHE A 14 0.53 -7.43 -5.93
N GLN A 15 -0.40 -8.21 -6.48
CA GLN A 15 -1.83 -8.09 -6.24
C GLN A 15 -2.37 -9.39 -5.62
N HIS A 16 -3.09 -9.27 -4.48
CA HIS A 16 -3.52 -10.40 -3.65
C HIS A 16 -5.03 -10.63 -3.68
N SER A 17 -5.79 -9.72 -4.26
CA SER A 17 -7.23 -9.82 -4.46
C SER A 17 -7.64 -9.11 -5.75
N SER A 18 -8.64 -9.63 -6.45
CA SER A 18 -9.14 -9.01 -7.69
C SER A 18 -9.74 -7.62 -7.47
N CYS A 19 -10.33 -7.36 -6.30
CA CYS A 19 -10.93 -6.08 -5.95
C CYS A 19 -9.91 -5.04 -5.41
N GLU A 20 -8.69 -5.45 -5.04
CA GLU A 20 -7.65 -4.54 -4.54
C GLU A 20 -6.69 -4.18 -5.66
N THR A 21 -7.12 -3.25 -6.51
CA THR A 21 -6.35 -2.75 -7.65
C THR A 21 -5.57 -1.48 -7.28
N LEU A 22 -4.77 -0.96 -8.22
CA LEU A 22 -4.01 0.29 -7.99
C LEU A 22 -4.88 1.55 -7.85
N GLY A 23 -6.12 1.55 -8.31
CA GLY A 23 -7.00 2.71 -8.20
C GLY A 23 -6.31 4.04 -8.60
N VAL A 24 -6.28 5.01 -7.66
CA VAL A 24 -5.63 6.32 -7.85
C VAL A 24 -4.12 6.20 -8.12
N ILE A 25 -3.43 5.22 -7.53
CA ILE A 25 -2.02 4.97 -7.83
C ILE A 25 -1.83 4.69 -9.31
N GLY A 26 -2.70 3.85 -9.91
CA GLY A 26 -2.64 3.51 -11.33
C GLY A 26 -2.85 4.72 -12.23
N GLN A 27 -3.77 5.63 -11.87
CA GLN A 27 -4.00 6.88 -12.60
C GLN A 27 -2.74 7.76 -12.58
N VAL A 28 -2.11 7.90 -11.42
CA VAL A 28 -0.87 8.68 -11.27
C VAL A 28 0.26 8.07 -12.09
N LEU A 29 0.49 6.75 -12.00
CA LEU A 29 1.54 6.08 -12.77
C LEU A 29 1.34 6.23 -14.28
N ALA A 30 0.11 6.09 -14.76
CA ALA A 30 -0.24 6.31 -16.16
C ALA A 30 0.05 7.75 -16.62
N SER A 31 -0.25 8.75 -15.77
CA SER A 31 -0.04 10.18 -16.09
C SER A 31 1.45 10.53 -16.28
N VAL A 32 2.37 9.78 -15.65
CA VAL A 32 3.83 9.95 -15.78
C VAL A 32 4.49 8.93 -16.71
N GLY A 33 3.69 8.19 -17.49
CA GLY A 33 4.17 7.25 -18.51
C GLY A 33 4.85 5.99 -17.97
N CYS A 34 4.55 5.59 -16.73
CA CYS A 34 5.05 4.34 -16.17
C CYS A 34 4.36 3.12 -16.78
N VAL A 35 5.14 2.09 -17.09
CA VAL A 35 4.63 0.78 -17.45
C VAL A 35 4.35 -0.01 -16.17
N VAL A 36 3.13 -0.48 -16.00
CA VAL A 36 2.74 -1.30 -14.85
C VAL A 36 2.70 -2.76 -15.24
N ARG A 37 3.41 -3.59 -14.46
CA ARG A 37 3.41 -5.05 -14.60
C ARG A 37 2.82 -5.68 -13.34
N TYR A 38 1.63 -6.25 -13.45
CA TYR A 38 1.02 -7.00 -12.35
C TYR A 38 1.56 -8.44 -12.27
N ILE A 39 1.68 -8.91 -11.03
CA ILE A 39 1.74 -10.33 -10.67
C ILE A 39 0.53 -10.58 -9.76
N ARG A 40 -0.43 -11.33 -10.27
CA ARG A 40 -1.67 -11.67 -9.57
C ARG A 40 -1.46 -12.93 -8.74
N SER A 41 -0.87 -12.77 -7.55
CA SER A 41 -0.55 -13.89 -6.65
C SER A 41 -1.80 -14.68 -6.28
N TYR A 42 -2.95 -14.01 -6.14
CA TYR A 42 -4.24 -14.66 -5.88
C TYR A 42 -4.70 -15.59 -7.03
N ALA A 43 -4.25 -15.34 -8.25
CA ALA A 43 -4.57 -16.15 -9.43
C ALA A 43 -3.48 -17.19 -9.74
N GLY A 44 -2.46 -17.31 -8.88
CA GLY A 44 -1.36 -18.26 -9.06
C GLY A 44 -0.34 -17.84 -10.12
N GLU A 45 -0.29 -16.55 -10.51
CA GLU A 45 0.76 -16.05 -11.39
C GLU A 45 2.13 -16.19 -10.71
N PRO A 46 3.16 -16.72 -11.40
CA PRO A 46 4.45 -16.94 -10.79
C PRO A 46 5.18 -15.63 -10.52
N LEU A 47 5.75 -15.51 -9.33
CA LEU A 47 6.65 -14.42 -8.98
C LEU A 47 7.98 -14.55 -9.73
N PRO A 48 8.61 -13.44 -10.14
CA PRO A 48 9.92 -13.48 -10.76
C PRO A 48 11.00 -13.92 -9.77
N ALA A 49 12.08 -14.49 -10.29
CA ALA A 49 13.22 -14.87 -9.46
C ALA A 49 13.94 -13.66 -8.84
N THR A 50 13.97 -12.52 -9.53
CA THR A 50 14.55 -11.24 -9.10
C THR A 50 13.71 -10.09 -9.62
N LEU A 51 13.94 -8.88 -9.10
CA LEU A 51 13.28 -7.67 -9.58
C LEU A 51 13.75 -7.25 -10.99
N GLY A 52 14.96 -7.63 -11.39
CA GLY A 52 15.54 -7.27 -12.68
C GLY A 52 15.63 -5.75 -12.89
N GLU A 53 15.13 -5.26 -14.03
CA GLU A 53 15.13 -3.83 -14.40
C GLU A 53 13.90 -3.07 -13.84
N THR A 54 13.24 -3.59 -12.80
CA THR A 54 12.10 -2.94 -12.14
C THR A 54 12.56 -1.64 -11.47
N THR A 55 11.91 -0.53 -11.79
CA THR A 55 12.24 0.80 -11.25
C THR A 55 11.44 1.16 -10.00
N GLY A 56 10.41 0.40 -9.65
CA GLY A 56 9.62 0.55 -8.43
C GLY A 56 8.80 -0.70 -8.13
N LEU A 57 8.57 -0.97 -6.85
CA LEU A 57 7.78 -2.09 -6.36
C LEU A 57 6.57 -1.59 -5.59
N ILE A 58 5.38 -2.05 -5.96
CA ILE A 58 4.15 -1.84 -5.20
C ILE A 58 3.64 -3.18 -4.72
N VAL A 59 3.32 -3.27 -3.43
CA VAL A 59 2.71 -4.44 -2.82
C VAL A 59 1.34 -4.03 -2.30
N MET A 60 0.29 -4.56 -2.91
CA MET A 60 -1.09 -4.19 -2.61
C MET A 60 -1.63 -4.88 -1.36
N GLY A 61 -2.84 -4.52 -0.99
CA GLY A 61 -3.60 -5.18 0.05
C GLY A 61 -4.04 -6.60 -0.30
N GLY A 62 -4.61 -7.28 0.68
CA GLY A 62 -5.11 -8.65 0.53
C GLY A 62 -5.67 -9.22 1.83
N PRO A 63 -6.49 -10.27 1.73
CA PRO A 63 -7.16 -10.86 2.89
C PRO A 63 -6.27 -11.79 3.73
N MET A 64 -4.99 -11.98 3.35
CA MET A 64 -4.06 -12.88 4.04
C MET A 64 -3.36 -12.16 5.20
N GLY A 65 -3.04 -12.89 6.27
CA GLY A 65 -2.05 -12.47 7.26
C GLY A 65 -0.63 -12.81 6.83
N VAL A 66 0.35 -11.98 7.14
CA VAL A 66 1.78 -12.24 6.81
C VAL A 66 2.29 -13.57 7.38
N TYR A 67 1.68 -14.05 8.45
CA TYR A 67 1.99 -15.31 9.15
C TYR A 67 1.34 -16.54 8.49
N GLU A 68 0.51 -16.37 7.45
CA GLU A 68 -0.15 -17.47 6.75
C GLU A 68 0.67 -18.03 5.58
N SER A 69 1.99 -17.94 5.64
CA SER A 69 2.90 -18.38 4.57
C SER A 69 2.83 -19.89 4.25
N VAL A 70 2.37 -20.71 5.19
CA VAL A 70 2.09 -22.14 4.94
C VAL A 70 0.93 -22.32 3.96
N ARG A 71 -0.12 -21.51 4.10
CA ARG A 71 -1.29 -21.51 3.22
C ARG A 71 -1.04 -20.75 1.91
N TYR A 72 -0.25 -19.68 1.99
CA TYR A 72 0.08 -18.78 0.89
C TYR A 72 1.60 -18.68 0.71
N PRO A 73 2.26 -19.69 0.12
CA PRO A 73 3.73 -19.72 0.01
C PRO A 73 4.34 -18.55 -0.77
N PHE A 74 3.55 -17.89 -1.64
CA PHE A 74 3.99 -16.72 -2.38
C PHE A 74 4.39 -15.55 -1.45
N LEU A 75 3.81 -15.44 -0.24
CA LEU A 75 4.15 -14.38 0.72
C LEU A 75 5.65 -14.38 1.07
N LEU A 76 6.26 -15.57 1.24
CA LEU A 76 7.70 -15.67 1.51
C LEU A 76 8.54 -15.22 0.30
N GLN A 77 8.09 -15.51 -0.92
CA GLN A 77 8.77 -15.07 -2.13
C GLN A 77 8.66 -13.56 -2.31
N GLU A 78 7.49 -12.98 -2.02
CA GLU A 78 7.28 -11.53 -2.04
C GLU A 78 8.15 -10.82 -1.00
N MET A 79 8.19 -11.31 0.24
CA MET A 79 9.09 -10.77 1.28
C MET A 79 10.56 -10.82 0.84
N ARG A 80 11.00 -11.89 0.16
CA ARG A 80 12.35 -11.97 -0.41
C ARG A 80 12.59 -10.88 -1.46
N LEU A 81 11.61 -10.62 -2.35
CA LEU A 81 11.70 -9.57 -3.38
C LEU A 81 11.62 -8.16 -2.75
N VAL A 82 10.80 -7.97 -1.71
CA VAL A 82 10.81 -6.73 -0.91
C VAL A 82 12.19 -6.51 -0.28
N GLY A 83 12.80 -7.55 0.29
CA GLY A 83 14.18 -7.49 0.80
C GLY A 83 15.22 -7.17 -0.28
N GLU A 84 15.03 -7.66 -1.52
CA GLU A 84 15.86 -7.29 -2.67
C GLU A 84 15.69 -5.80 -3.01
N ALA A 85 14.44 -5.29 -3.08
CA ALA A 85 14.15 -3.87 -3.32
C ALA A 85 14.77 -2.95 -2.27
N LEU A 86 14.70 -3.34 -0.99
CA LEU A 86 15.32 -2.58 0.11
C LEU A 86 16.85 -2.48 -0.07
N ARG A 87 17.51 -3.59 -0.43
CA ARG A 87 18.97 -3.61 -0.61
C ARG A 87 19.43 -2.86 -1.86
N SER A 88 18.65 -2.90 -2.95
CA SER A 88 18.96 -2.20 -4.19
C SER A 88 18.57 -0.72 -4.19
N GLY A 89 17.87 -0.26 -3.16
CA GLY A 89 17.32 1.10 -3.13
C GLY A 89 16.17 1.32 -4.10
N THR A 90 15.52 0.25 -4.60
CA THR A 90 14.33 0.36 -5.43
C THR A 90 13.18 0.94 -4.62
N PRO A 91 12.49 2.01 -5.07
CA PRO A 91 11.33 2.56 -4.38
C PRO A 91 10.24 1.52 -4.12
N ILE A 92 9.76 1.48 -2.86
CA ILE A 92 8.71 0.55 -2.42
C ILE A 92 7.50 1.32 -1.92
N LEU A 93 6.31 0.88 -2.30
CA LEU A 93 5.04 1.29 -1.72
C LEU A 93 4.26 0.04 -1.29
N GLY A 94 4.08 -0.14 0.00
CA GLY A 94 3.21 -1.18 0.56
C GLY A 94 1.87 -0.58 1.01
N VAL A 95 0.75 -1.19 0.61
CA VAL A 95 -0.61 -0.79 1.02
C VAL A 95 -1.23 -1.94 1.79
N CYS A 96 -1.79 -1.68 2.96
CA CYS A 96 -2.46 -2.65 3.84
C CYS A 96 -1.57 -3.90 4.08
N LEU A 97 -1.92 -5.08 3.55
CA LEU A 97 -1.05 -6.27 3.60
C LEU A 97 0.36 -5.98 3.09
N GLY A 98 0.51 -5.19 2.05
CA GLY A 98 1.83 -4.80 1.51
C GLY A 98 2.66 -4.01 2.53
N SER A 99 2.05 -3.15 3.34
CA SER A 99 2.73 -2.45 4.42
C SER A 99 3.16 -3.38 5.55
N GLN A 100 2.33 -4.40 5.83
CA GLN A 100 2.62 -5.44 6.82
C GLN A 100 3.77 -6.35 6.35
N LEU A 101 3.79 -6.74 5.06
CA LEU A 101 4.89 -7.52 4.47
C LEU A 101 6.21 -6.73 4.49
N LEU A 102 6.17 -5.42 4.20
CA LEU A 102 7.33 -4.55 4.31
C LEU A 102 7.81 -4.46 5.77
N ALA A 103 6.90 -4.25 6.73
CA ALA A 103 7.24 -4.21 8.15
C ALA A 103 7.83 -5.53 8.65
N ALA A 104 7.23 -6.68 8.28
CA ALA A 104 7.73 -8.00 8.62
C ALA A 104 9.11 -8.28 7.99
N THR A 105 9.35 -7.86 6.74
CA THR A 105 10.66 -7.98 6.08
C THR A 105 11.74 -7.17 6.80
N LEU A 106 11.35 -6.06 7.45
CA LEU A 106 12.22 -5.23 8.29
C LEU A 106 12.36 -5.76 9.73
N GLY A 107 11.75 -6.92 10.04
CA GLY A 107 11.85 -7.59 11.34
C GLY A 107 10.82 -7.13 12.37
N ALA A 108 9.84 -6.32 12.02
CA ALA A 108 8.78 -5.93 12.93
C ALA A 108 7.73 -7.05 13.10
N GLN A 109 7.15 -7.15 14.28
CA GLN A 109 6.05 -8.07 14.54
C GLN A 109 4.77 -7.55 13.91
N VAL A 110 4.03 -8.44 13.24
CA VAL A 110 2.68 -8.21 12.74
C VAL A 110 1.74 -9.08 13.54
N VAL A 111 0.74 -8.46 14.16
CA VAL A 111 -0.18 -9.12 15.08
C VAL A 111 -1.62 -8.69 14.80
N ARG A 112 -2.57 -9.51 15.24
CA ARG A 112 -3.99 -9.12 15.22
C ARG A 112 -4.24 -7.96 16.18
N ALA A 113 -4.93 -6.93 15.71
CA ALA A 113 -5.40 -5.85 16.56
C ALA A 113 -6.52 -6.33 17.51
N ALA A 114 -6.74 -5.58 18.58
CA ALA A 114 -7.85 -5.84 19.50
C ALA A 114 -9.21 -5.66 18.81
N SER A 115 -9.30 -4.79 17.81
CA SER A 115 -10.48 -4.57 16.97
C SER A 115 -10.05 -4.25 15.55
N LYS A 116 -10.87 -4.65 14.56
CA LYS A 116 -10.65 -4.26 13.16
C LYS A 116 -10.97 -2.78 12.96
N GLU A 117 -10.23 -2.12 12.11
CA GLU A 117 -10.59 -0.81 11.55
C GLU A 117 -11.13 -1.04 10.14
N ILE A 118 -12.45 -0.92 9.97
CA ILE A 118 -13.15 -1.04 8.68
C ILE A 118 -14.04 0.18 8.52
N GLY A 119 -13.86 0.90 7.42
CA GLY A 119 -14.62 2.10 7.06
C GLY A 119 -13.78 3.36 7.01
N TRP A 120 -14.44 4.48 7.16
CA TRP A 120 -13.84 5.81 7.03
C TRP A 120 -13.47 6.36 8.40
N HIS A 121 -12.18 6.43 8.69
CA HIS A 121 -11.66 6.85 10.01
C HIS A 121 -10.63 7.97 9.87
N PRO A 122 -10.55 8.87 10.88
CA PRO A 122 -9.54 9.91 10.91
C PRO A 122 -8.12 9.34 11.01
N VAL A 123 -7.22 9.92 10.21
CA VAL A 123 -5.76 9.72 10.27
C VAL A 123 -5.12 11.03 10.69
N THR A 124 -4.16 10.93 11.61
CA THR A 124 -3.37 12.07 12.07
C THR A 124 -1.91 11.87 11.66
N LEU A 125 -1.34 12.85 10.93
CA LEU A 125 0.06 12.84 10.55
C LEU A 125 0.95 13.15 11.76
N ALA A 126 2.04 12.41 11.90
CA ALA A 126 3.07 12.67 12.89
C ALA A 126 3.85 13.96 12.56
N ALA A 127 4.54 14.53 13.55
CA ALA A 127 5.39 15.71 13.33
C ALA A 127 6.47 15.46 12.26
N SER A 128 7.01 14.25 12.20
CA SER A 128 7.97 13.78 11.19
C SER A 128 7.47 13.85 9.75
N ALA A 129 6.16 13.79 9.54
CA ALA A 129 5.56 13.88 8.20
C ALA A 129 5.73 15.28 7.58
N LYS A 130 5.94 16.34 8.39
CA LYS A 130 6.13 17.72 7.90
C LYS A 130 7.38 17.87 7.03
N GLU A 131 8.40 17.06 7.30
CA GLU A 131 9.68 17.06 6.58
C GLU A 131 9.81 15.89 5.62
N ASP A 132 8.80 15.01 5.56
CA ASP A 132 8.81 13.85 4.69
C ASP A 132 8.50 14.23 3.24
N ARG A 133 9.20 13.62 2.30
CA ARG A 133 9.10 13.93 0.86
C ARG A 133 7.70 13.72 0.29
N LEU A 134 6.95 12.76 0.81
CA LEU A 134 5.60 12.46 0.34
C LEU A 134 4.56 13.33 1.04
N TRP A 135 4.77 13.64 2.32
CA TRP A 135 3.75 14.19 3.20
C TRP A 135 3.90 15.69 3.48
N PHE A 136 5.02 16.36 3.12
CA PHE A 136 5.19 17.78 3.40
C PHE A 136 4.03 18.60 2.80
N ARG A 137 3.50 19.55 3.58
CA ARG A 137 2.36 20.40 3.23
C ARG A 137 1.05 19.62 2.93
N VAL A 138 0.93 18.37 3.36
CA VAL A 138 -0.36 17.68 3.46
C VAL A 138 -1.00 18.09 4.78
N GLU A 139 -2.32 18.30 4.76
CA GLU A 139 -3.08 18.61 5.97
C GLU A 139 -2.85 17.53 7.04
N PRO A 140 -2.62 17.93 8.32
CA PRO A 140 -2.20 17.00 9.36
C PRO A 140 -3.29 16.00 9.76
N ASN A 141 -4.55 16.29 9.45
CA ASN A 141 -5.68 15.42 9.74
C ASN A 141 -6.54 15.27 8.48
N PHE A 142 -6.86 14.04 8.14
CA PHE A 142 -7.77 13.71 7.04
C PHE A 142 -8.49 12.40 7.35
N VAL A 143 -9.59 12.12 6.66
CA VAL A 143 -10.32 10.85 6.76
C VAL A 143 -9.83 9.93 5.65
N ALA A 144 -9.43 8.69 6.03
CA ALA A 144 -9.00 7.67 5.08
C ALA A 144 -9.90 6.43 5.17
N PHE A 145 -9.84 5.61 4.14
CA PHE A 145 -10.50 4.32 4.12
C PHE A 145 -9.61 3.27 4.78
N HIS A 146 -10.16 2.51 5.71
CA HIS A 146 -9.49 1.43 6.42
C HIS A 146 -10.20 0.10 6.16
N TRP A 147 -9.42 -0.96 6.02
CA TRP A 147 -9.93 -2.33 6.01
C TRP A 147 -8.82 -3.26 6.46
N HIS A 148 -8.57 -3.28 7.76
CA HIS A 148 -7.54 -4.15 8.33
C HIS A 148 -7.90 -4.62 9.73
N GLY A 149 -7.43 -5.82 10.05
CA GLY A 149 -7.52 -6.44 11.37
C GLY A 149 -6.16 -6.73 11.98
N ASP A 150 -5.09 -6.65 11.18
CA ASP A 150 -3.72 -6.81 11.63
C ASP A 150 -3.00 -5.45 11.65
N ILE A 151 -2.12 -5.31 12.63
CA ILE A 151 -1.28 -4.12 12.84
C ILE A 151 0.18 -4.56 13.01
N PHE A 152 1.09 -3.63 12.89
CA PHE A 152 2.52 -3.88 13.08
C PHE A 152 3.14 -2.85 14.02
N GLU A 153 4.19 -3.27 14.72
CA GLU A 153 5.09 -2.35 15.42
C GLU A 153 5.90 -1.56 14.40
N LEU A 154 6.29 -0.33 14.77
CA LEU A 154 7.18 0.47 13.93
C LEU A 154 8.51 -0.28 13.74
N PRO A 155 8.92 -0.62 12.49
CA PRO A 155 10.19 -1.30 12.27
C PRO A 155 11.38 -0.49 12.80
N GLN A 156 12.39 -1.17 13.32
CA GLN A 156 13.60 -0.50 13.80
C GLN A 156 14.25 0.33 12.68
N GLY A 157 14.56 1.58 12.95
CA GLY A 157 15.13 2.52 11.99
C GLY A 157 14.09 3.16 11.04
N ALA A 158 12.81 2.79 11.14
CA ALA A 158 11.75 3.45 10.40
C ALA A 158 11.27 4.73 11.10
N VAL A 159 10.69 5.62 10.30
CA VAL A 159 10.07 6.87 10.75
C VAL A 159 8.56 6.74 10.68
N ARG A 160 7.86 6.88 11.80
CA ARG A 160 6.40 6.91 11.82
C ARG A 160 5.89 8.19 11.19
N LEU A 161 4.93 8.06 10.27
CA LEU A 161 4.36 9.18 9.52
C LEU A 161 2.90 9.47 9.88
N ALA A 162 2.13 8.45 10.29
CA ALA A 162 0.73 8.62 10.64
C ALA A 162 0.27 7.64 11.72
N SER A 163 -0.83 7.98 12.38
CA SER A 163 -1.56 7.14 13.34
C SER A 163 -3.06 7.35 13.21
N SER A 164 -3.86 6.42 13.76
CA SER A 164 -5.28 6.59 14.04
C SER A 164 -5.53 6.55 15.54
N ALA A 165 -6.80 6.68 15.96
CA ALA A 165 -7.16 6.59 17.37
C ALA A 165 -6.88 5.21 17.99
N THR A 166 -6.94 4.15 17.19
CA THR A 166 -6.78 2.75 17.64
C THR A 166 -5.45 2.13 17.21
N THR A 167 -4.77 2.68 16.20
CA THR A 167 -3.51 2.12 15.67
C THR A 167 -2.40 3.16 15.69
N ALA A 168 -1.35 2.88 16.46
CA ALA A 168 -0.23 3.80 16.67
C ALA A 168 0.62 4.03 15.42
N CYS A 169 0.69 3.06 14.49
CA CYS A 169 1.44 3.15 13.25
C CYS A 169 0.56 2.83 12.05
N GLN A 170 -0.01 3.87 11.45
CA GLN A 170 -0.83 3.77 10.22
C GLN A 170 0.00 4.01 8.96
N ALA A 171 1.14 4.69 9.09
CA ALA A 171 2.07 4.87 7.99
C ALA A 171 3.49 5.04 8.52
N PHE A 172 4.45 4.50 7.76
CA PHE A 172 5.86 4.66 8.05
C PHE A 172 6.70 4.78 6.77
N ARG A 173 7.93 5.30 6.94
CA ARG A 173 8.99 5.30 5.94
C ARG A 173 10.22 4.60 6.51
N TYR A 174 10.87 3.79 5.70
CA TYR A 174 12.19 3.23 5.98
C TYR A 174 13.20 3.67 4.91
N GLY A 175 14.37 4.11 5.35
CA GLY A 175 15.32 4.74 4.44
C GLY A 175 14.69 5.97 3.75
N ASP A 176 15.01 6.18 2.48
CA ASP A 176 14.56 7.35 1.73
C ASP A 176 13.38 7.10 0.79
N ASN A 177 13.01 5.83 0.54
CA ASN A 177 12.13 5.47 -0.57
C ASN A 177 11.23 4.25 -0.34
N ALA A 178 11.24 3.63 0.85
CA ALA A 178 10.33 2.55 1.18
C ALA A 178 9.23 3.07 2.12
N TYR A 179 7.98 3.00 1.67
CA TYR A 179 6.80 3.50 2.37
C TYR A 179 5.77 2.40 2.59
N GLY A 180 5.23 2.33 3.79
CA GLY A 180 4.11 1.47 4.15
C GLY A 180 2.92 2.30 4.63
N PHE A 181 1.74 2.08 4.04
CA PHE A 181 0.46 2.68 4.42
C PHE A 181 -0.50 1.56 4.80
N LEU A 182 -1.01 1.56 6.02
CA LEU A 182 -1.94 0.54 6.48
C LEU A 182 -3.38 0.85 6.03
N PHE A 183 -3.71 2.13 5.88
CA PHE A 183 -4.96 2.62 5.28
C PHE A 183 -4.84 2.73 3.75
N HIS A 184 -6.00 2.93 3.10
CA HIS A 184 -6.13 2.99 1.65
C HIS A 184 -6.43 4.42 1.19
N MET A 185 -5.59 4.98 0.34
CA MET A 185 -5.83 6.25 -0.38
C MET A 185 -6.03 6.04 -1.88
N GLU A 186 -5.74 4.83 -2.35
CA GLU A 186 -5.90 4.43 -3.76
C GLU A 186 -7.34 4.05 -4.09
N ILE A 187 -8.17 3.81 -3.08
CA ILE A 187 -9.51 3.24 -3.19
C ILE A 187 -10.40 4.05 -4.15
N THR A 188 -11.27 3.37 -4.88
CA THR A 188 -12.31 3.98 -5.72
C THR A 188 -13.69 3.49 -5.27
N GLU A 189 -14.76 4.18 -5.68
CA GLU A 189 -16.13 3.76 -5.36
C GLU A 189 -16.41 2.33 -5.85
N GLN A 190 -15.92 1.99 -7.05
CA GLN A 190 -16.02 0.62 -7.59
C GLN A 190 -15.32 -0.39 -6.69
N MET A 191 -14.07 -0.10 -6.26
CA MET A 191 -13.30 -0.99 -5.38
C MET A 191 -14.02 -1.21 -4.05
N VAL A 192 -14.55 -0.16 -3.42
CA VAL A 192 -15.34 -0.30 -2.19
C VAL A 192 -16.55 -1.20 -2.40
N GLY A 193 -17.30 -1.00 -3.48
CA GLY A 193 -18.44 -1.86 -3.81
C GLY A 193 -18.06 -3.32 -4.05
N GLU A 194 -16.91 -3.58 -4.65
CA GLU A 194 -16.38 -4.94 -4.86
C GLU A 194 -15.91 -5.56 -3.54
N MET A 195 -15.20 -4.82 -2.68
CA MET A 195 -14.76 -5.28 -1.36
C MET A 195 -15.95 -5.60 -0.45
N VAL A 196 -16.99 -4.75 -0.42
CA VAL A 196 -18.23 -5.00 0.33
C VAL A 196 -18.87 -6.33 -0.07
N ARG A 197 -18.89 -6.66 -1.35
CA ARG A 197 -19.41 -7.94 -1.84
C ARG A 197 -18.48 -9.11 -1.52
N ALA A 198 -17.17 -8.93 -1.76
CA ALA A 198 -16.18 -9.99 -1.58
C ALA A 198 -15.98 -10.38 -0.11
N PHE A 199 -16.04 -9.39 0.80
CA PHE A 199 -15.74 -9.56 2.23
C PHE A 199 -16.96 -9.34 3.13
N SER A 200 -18.16 -9.66 2.64
CA SER A 200 -19.43 -9.47 3.36
C SER A 200 -19.49 -10.19 4.70
N ASP A 201 -18.84 -11.35 4.82
CA ASP A 201 -18.74 -12.12 6.06
C ASP A 201 -17.93 -11.36 7.11
N GLU A 202 -16.83 -10.75 6.69
CA GLU A 202 -15.99 -9.94 7.56
C GLU A 202 -16.71 -8.68 8.05
N LEU A 203 -17.52 -8.03 7.21
CA LEU A 203 -18.37 -6.90 7.62
C LEU A 203 -19.36 -7.33 8.71
N ARG A 204 -19.99 -8.50 8.55
CA ARG A 204 -20.93 -9.04 9.55
C ARG A 204 -20.23 -9.33 10.88
N GLU A 205 -19.05 -9.95 10.85
CA GLU A 205 -18.24 -10.21 12.05
C GLU A 205 -17.82 -8.93 12.75
N ALA A 206 -17.41 -7.91 11.99
CA ALA A 206 -17.01 -6.61 12.50
C ALA A 206 -18.21 -5.70 12.89
N ARG A 207 -19.45 -6.13 12.61
CA ARG A 207 -20.68 -5.36 12.80
C ARG A 207 -20.69 -4.01 12.08
N VAL A 208 -20.13 -4.00 10.85
CA VAL A 208 -20.11 -2.83 9.98
C VAL A 208 -21.22 -2.95 8.94
N GLU A 209 -22.06 -1.91 8.86
CA GLU A 209 -23.16 -1.87 7.90
C GLU A 209 -22.65 -1.46 6.51
N ALA A 210 -22.88 -2.32 5.51
CA ALA A 210 -22.44 -2.11 4.13
C ALA A 210 -22.99 -0.81 3.52
N ASP A 211 -24.28 -0.52 3.74
CA ASP A 211 -24.93 0.69 3.22
C ASP A 211 -24.35 1.97 3.84
N ARG A 212 -23.98 1.93 5.11
CA ARG A 212 -23.29 3.02 5.77
C ARG A 212 -21.94 3.27 5.12
N LEU A 213 -21.16 2.20 4.90
CA LEU A 213 -19.84 2.29 4.28
C LEU A 213 -19.90 2.92 2.88
N ILE A 214 -20.90 2.52 2.06
CA ILE A 214 -21.11 3.09 0.72
C ILE A 214 -21.47 4.58 0.79
N ARG A 215 -22.38 4.98 1.69
CA ARG A 215 -22.74 6.40 1.88
C ARG A 215 -21.54 7.24 2.34
N GLU A 216 -20.74 6.75 3.29
CA GLU A 216 -19.52 7.42 3.75
C GLU A 216 -18.48 7.53 2.63
N THR A 217 -18.41 6.53 1.73
CA THR A 217 -17.53 6.60 0.55
C THR A 217 -17.88 7.79 -0.33
N GLN A 218 -19.13 8.01 -0.64
CA GLN A 218 -19.57 9.17 -1.42
C GLN A 218 -19.23 10.51 -0.74
N ALA A 219 -19.24 10.56 0.58
CA ALA A 219 -18.94 11.76 1.35
C ALA A 219 -17.44 12.09 1.41
N HIS A 220 -16.57 11.08 1.50
CA HIS A 220 -15.15 11.27 1.84
C HIS A 220 -14.18 11.04 0.66
N LEU A 221 -14.59 10.30 -0.37
CA LEU A 221 -13.70 9.84 -1.43
C LEU A 221 -12.99 10.99 -2.17
N SER A 222 -13.70 12.07 -2.49
CA SER A 222 -13.13 13.21 -3.21
C SER A 222 -12.00 13.89 -2.43
N ASP A 223 -12.16 14.04 -1.11
CA ASP A 223 -11.17 14.66 -0.24
C ASP A 223 -9.95 13.76 -0.10
N LEU A 224 -10.18 12.45 0.09
CA LEU A 224 -9.12 11.46 0.15
C LEU A 224 -8.32 11.38 -1.16
N HIS A 225 -8.98 11.45 -2.31
CA HIS A 225 -8.32 11.46 -3.61
C HIS A 225 -7.37 12.66 -3.77
N ARG A 226 -7.73 13.86 -3.25
CA ARG A 226 -6.79 15.01 -3.27
C ARG A 226 -5.51 14.71 -2.52
N VAL A 227 -5.61 14.07 -1.35
CA VAL A 227 -4.44 13.64 -0.58
C VAL A 227 -3.68 12.55 -1.34
N GLY A 228 -4.37 11.52 -1.82
CA GLY A 228 -3.80 10.40 -2.57
C GLY A 228 -3.03 10.85 -3.80
N HIS A 229 -3.61 11.72 -4.63
CA HIS A 229 -2.93 12.26 -5.82
C HIS A 229 -1.62 12.97 -5.47
N VAL A 230 -1.60 13.78 -4.42
CA VAL A 230 -0.38 14.47 -3.97
C VAL A 230 0.68 13.47 -3.53
N VAL A 231 0.33 12.53 -2.65
CA VAL A 231 1.26 11.57 -2.07
C VAL A 231 1.80 10.62 -3.13
N PHE A 232 0.93 10.06 -3.98
CA PHE A 232 1.32 9.10 -5.02
C PHE A 232 2.11 9.76 -6.16
N SER A 233 1.81 11.01 -6.53
CA SER A 233 2.63 11.74 -7.49
C SER A 233 4.05 11.97 -6.99
N ARG A 234 4.20 12.26 -5.71
CA ARG A 234 5.52 12.40 -5.09
C ARG A 234 6.26 11.07 -4.98
N TRP A 235 5.53 9.97 -4.71
CA TRP A 235 6.12 8.64 -4.75
C TRP A 235 6.58 8.28 -6.17
N ALA A 236 5.76 8.53 -7.19
CA ALA A 236 6.12 8.30 -8.59
C ALA A 236 7.37 9.09 -9.03
N ALA A 237 7.61 10.28 -8.45
CA ALA A 237 8.83 11.04 -8.68
C ALA A 237 10.10 10.39 -8.10
N LEU A 238 9.97 9.43 -7.15
CA LEU A 238 11.12 8.66 -6.66
C LEU A 238 11.65 7.67 -7.71
N LEU A 239 10.80 7.23 -8.65
CA LEU A 239 11.16 6.30 -9.71
C LEU A 239 12.21 6.86 -10.69
N GLU A 240 12.44 8.17 -10.67
CA GLU A 240 13.42 8.84 -11.54
C GLU A 240 14.85 8.81 -10.99
N ARG A 241 15.02 8.54 -9.68
CA ARG A 241 16.30 8.67 -8.96
C ARG A 241 17.12 7.40 -8.88
N GLY A 242 16.60 6.26 -9.36
CA GLY A 242 17.28 4.96 -9.32
C GLY A 242 18.36 4.74 -10.38
N GLN A 243 18.79 5.78 -11.11
CA GLN A 243 19.79 5.69 -12.20
C GLN A 243 21.08 6.49 -11.90
N CYS A 244 21.49 6.60 -10.64
CA CYS A 244 22.82 7.13 -10.31
C CYS A 244 23.74 6.04 -9.78
#